data_309817379908c89a9f85b1971ee41c53
#
_entry.id   309817379908c89a9f85b1971ee41c53
#
_cell.length_a   1.000
_cell.length_b   1.000
_cell.length_c   1.000
_cell.angle_alpha   90.00
_cell.angle_beta   90.00
_cell.angle_gamma   90.00
#
_symmetry.space_group_name_H-M   'P 1'
#
loop_
_entity.id
_entity.type
_entity.pdbx_description
1 polymer ?
#
loop_
_entity_poly.entity_id
_entity_poly.type
_entity_poly.pdbx_seq_one_letter_code
_entity_poly.pdbx_strand_id
1 'polypeptide(L)'
;GTLGASGSEIGMAFSTQSWGAIIAPFIIGLIADRFFNAERILGILHLVGAALMYMMYMSTDFAGFYPYVLGYMIAYMPTLALVNSVSFGQMSDPSKEFGKIRVWGTIGWIVAGLVISYVFSWDSQQGIADGMLRNTFMLCAIASLALGIYSFTLPATPPAAKGSEAASLGQLLGLDALAMLKDRNFFVFFASSVLICIPLA
;
A
#
# COMPACT_ATOMS: atom_id res chain seq x y z
N GLY A 1 4.93 17.42 -17.38
CA GLY A 1 4.15 17.71 -16.20
C GLY A 1 4.83 18.77 -15.33
N THR A 2 4.22 19.15 -14.22
CA THR A 2 4.68 20.22 -13.31
C THR A 2 6.09 20.01 -12.71
N LEU A 3 6.59 18.78 -12.66
CA LEU A 3 7.92 18.42 -12.16
C LEU A 3 8.98 18.38 -13.28
N GLY A 4 8.65 18.62 -14.54
CA GLY A 4 9.57 18.55 -15.67
C GLY A 4 10.14 17.15 -15.95
N ALA A 5 9.54 16.09 -15.40
CA ALA A 5 10.05 14.72 -15.50
C ALA A 5 10.05 14.20 -16.94
N SER A 6 11.14 13.57 -17.34
CA SER A 6 11.30 12.82 -18.59
C SER A 6 10.51 11.51 -18.59
N GLY A 7 10.32 10.89 -19.74
CA GLY A 7 9.64 9.58 -19.84
C GLY A 7 10.32 8.48 -19.02
N SER A 8 11.64 8.47 -18.96
CA SER A 8 12.39 7.52 -18.13
C SER A 8 12.19 7.76 -16.64
N GLU A 9 12.16 9.02 -16.19
CA GLU A 9 11.88 9.36 -14.79
C GLU A 9 10.46 8.99 -14.38
N ILE A 10 9.49 9.17 -15.26
CA ILE A 10 8.12 8.69 -15.03
C ILE A 10 8.12 7.16 -14.85
N GLY A 11 8.80 6.41 -15.72
CA GLY A 11 8.96 4.97 -15.58
C GLY A 11 9.63 4.56 -14.26
N MET A 12 10.65 5.29 -13.81
CA MET A 12 11.28 5.09 -12.50
C MET A 12 10.30 5.32 -11.36
N ALA A 13 9.46 6.37 -11.42
CA ALA A 13 8.45 6.62 -10.39
C ALA A 13 7.42 5.48 -10.32
N PHE A 14 6.96 4.95 -11.45
CA PHE A 14 6.06 3.78 -11.47
C PHE A 14 6.73 2.52 -10.92
N SER A 15 8.03 2.30 -11.18
CA SER A 15 8.76 1.13 -10.67
C SER A 15 8.86 1.08 -9.14
N THR A 16 8.69 2.21 -8.45
CA THR A 16 8.72 2.27 -6.98
C THR A 16 7.65 1.40 -6.33
N GLN A 17 6.51 1.18 -7.01
CA GLN A 17 5.46 0.26 -6.56
C GLN A 17 6.00 -1.18 -6.48
N SER A 18 6.75 -1.62 -7.49
CA SER A 18 7.35 -2.96 -7.50
C SER A 18 8.40 -3.12 -6.39
N TRP A 19 9.23 -2.11 -6.18
CA TRP A 19 10.18 -2.11 -5.06
C TRP A 19 9.49 -2.18 -3.70
N GLY A 20 8.43 -1.39 -3.51
CA GLY A 20 7.61 -1.46 -2.30
C GLY A 20 7.01 -2.85 -2.09
N ALA A 21 6.46 -3.47 -3.14
CA ALA A 21 5.87 -4.81 -3.07
C ALA A 21 6.89 -5.90 -2.74
N ILE A 22 8.14 -5.79 -3.23
CA ILE A 22 9.23 -6.72 -2.89
C ILE A 22 9.65 -6.58 -1.44
N ILE A 23 9.72 -5.35 -0.91
CA ILE A 23 10.19 -5.07 0.44
C ILE A 23 9.09 -5.32 1.50
N ALA A 24 7.82 -5.14 1.14
CA ALA A 24 6.69 -5.25 2.05
C ALA A 24 6.64 -6.56 2.88
N PRO A 25 6.84 -7.75 2.31
CA PRO A 25 6.81 -9.01 3.08
C PRO A 25 7.86 -9.05 4.19
N PHE A 26 9.02 -8.43 3.97
CA PHE A 26 10.08 -8.37 4.99
C PHE A 26 9.66 -7.49 6.18
N ILE A 27 9.03 -6.34 5.90
CA ILE A 27 8.54 -5.45 6.96
C ILE A 27 7.44 -6.17 7.77
N ILE A 28 6.50 -6.83 7.10
CA ILE A 28 5.42 -7.58 7.78
C ILE A 28 6.00 -8.75 8.56
N GLY A 29 6.74 -9.64 7.90
CA GLY A 29 7.24 -10.87 8.52
C GLY A 29 8.25 -10.61 9.64
N LEU A 30 9.11 -9.60 9.51
CA LEU A 30 10.12 -9.28 10.51
C LEU A 30 9.58 -8.48 11.70
N ILE A 31 8.62 -7.61 11.48
CA ILE A 31 8.18 -6.61 12.48
C ILE A 31 6.75 -6.90 12.94
N ALA A 32 5.79 -6.90 12.01
CA ALA A 32 4.38 -6.95 12.36
C ALA A 32 3.98 -8.32 12.93
N ASP A 33 4.43 -9.41 12.32
CA ASP A 33 4.02 -10.76 12.74
C ASP A 33 4.65 -11.21 14.06
N ARG A 34 5.62 -10.49 14.58
CA ARG A 34 6.38 -10.91 15.75
C ARG A 34 6.28 -10.00 16.98
N PHE A 35 6.36 -8.69 16.76
CA PHE A 35 6.63 -7.76 17.86
C PHE A 35 5.48 -6.82 18.15
N PHE A 36 4.66 -6.49 17.17
CA PHE A 36 3.66 -5.45 17.31
C PHE A 36 2.30 -5.91 16.78
N ASN A 37 1.26 -5.35 17.36
CA ASN A 37 -0.09 -5.54 16.86
C ASN A 37 -0.24 -4.89 15.48
N ALA A 38 -0.98 -5.56 14.58
CA ALA A 38 -1.14 -5.14 13.20
C ALA A 38 -1.75 -3.73 13.06
N GLU A 39 -2.73 -3.37 13.90
CA GLU A 39 -3.36 -2.05 13.90
C GLU A 39 -2.39 -0.92 14.25
N ARG A 40 -1.40 -1.19 15.14
CA ARG A 40 -0.41 -0.19 15.52
C ARG A 40 0.60 0.07 14.42
N ILE A 41 1.09 -0.99 13.78
CA ILE A 41 1.98 -0.86 12.62
C ILE A 41 1.25 -0.16 11.48
N LEU A 42 0.00 -0.52 11.22
CA LEU A 42 -0.85 0.15 10.23
C LEU A 42 -0.92 1.65 10.50
N GLY A 43 -1.18 2.05 11.76
CA GLY A 43 -1.22 3.45 12.16
C GLY A 43 0.10 4.17 11.92
N ILE A 44 1.22 3.59 12.35
CA ILE A 44 2.55 4.18 12.16
C ILE A 44 2.89 4.35 10.67
N LEU A 45 2.65 3.31 9.86
CA LEU A 45 2.93 3.37 8.43
C LEU A 45 2.09 4.43 7.71
N HIS A 46 0.82 4.61 8.11
CA HIS A 46 0.01 5.69 7.56
C HIS A 46 0.45 7.09 8.02
N LEU A 47 0.94 7.25 9.25
CA LEU A 47 1.51 8.53 9.70
C LEU A 47 2.80 8.86 8.93
N VAL A 48 3.69 7.89 8.73
CA VAL A 48 4.88 8.04 7.88
C VAL A 48 4.46 8.35 6.45
N GLY A 49 3.48 7.62 5.91
CA GLY A 49 2.91 7.85 4.58
C GLY A 49 2.35 9.27 4.42
N ALA A 50 1.66 9.80 5.43
CA ALA A 50 1.14 11.16 5.41
C ALA A 50 2.26 12.20 5.30
N ALA A 51 3.34 12.03 6.07
CA ALA A 51 4.51 12.91 6.00
C ALA A 51 5.18 12.86 4.62
N LEU A 52 5.36 11.65 4.06
CA LEU A 52 5.97 11.47 2.73
C LEU A 52 5.09 12.06 1.61
N MET A 53 3.76 11.88 1.69
CA MET A 53 2.81 12.52 0.75
C MET A 53 2.88 14.05 0.83
N TYR A 54 3.00 14.60 2.04
CA TYR A 54 3.18 16.04 2.20
C TYR A 54 4.50 16.52 1.59
N MET A 55 5.60 15.77 1.76
CA MET A 55 6.88 16.09 1.12
C MET A 55 6.81 15.99 -0.40
N MET A 56 6.07 15.02 -0.96
CA MET A 56 5.79 14.97 -2.40
C MET A 56 5.00 16.19 -2.88
N TYR A 57 4.01 16.64 -2.11
CA TYR A 57 3.28 17.87 -2.40
C TYR A 57 4.20 19.09 -2.45
N MET A 58 5.18 19.18 -1.57
CA MET A 58 6.13 20.30 -1.50
C MET A 58 7.25 20.24 -2.56
N SER A 59 7.44 19.10 -3.21
CA SER A 59 8.49 18.90 -4.19
C SER A 59 8.26 19.74 -5.45
N THR A 60 9.32 20.37 -5.97
CA THR A 60 9.30 21.25 -7.16
C THR A 60 9.98 20.62 -8.37
N ASP A 61 10.76 19.58 -8.17
CA ASP A 61 11.51 18.86 -9.20
C ASP A 61 11.45 17.34 -8.97
N PHE A 62 11.84 16.56 -9.98
CA PHE A 62 11.79 15.10 -9.91
C PHE A 62 12.81 14.52 -8.92
N ALA A 63 13.99 15.10 -8.82
CA ALA A 63 15.03 14.60 -7.92
C ALA A 63 14.61 14.69 -6.44
N GLY A 64 13.93 15.79 -6.08
CA GLY A 64 13.33 15.94 -4.76
C GLY A 64 12.11 15.07 -4.54
N PHE A 65 11.30 14.81 -5.58
CA PHE A 65 10.09 13.98 -5.52
C PHE A 65 10.39 12.48 -5.38
N TYR A 66 11.35 11.96 -6.13
CA TYR A 66 11.59 10.53 -6.27
C TYR A 66 11.85 9.79 -4.94
N PRO A 67 12.72 10.28 -4.02
CA PRO A 67 12.95 9.59 -2.76
C PRO A 67 11.71 9.51 -1.89
N TYR A 68 10.81 10.49 -1.96
CA TYR A 68 9.58 10.48 -1.18
C TYR A 68 8.55 9.49 -1.74
N VAL A 69 8.41 9.38 -3.06
CA VAL A 69 7.53 8.38 -3.65
C VAL A 69 8.04 6.96 -3.40
N LEU A 70 9.36 6.74 -3.48
CA LEU A 70 9.96 5.43 -3.14
C LEU A 70 9.71 5.07 -1.67
N GLY A 71 10.02 5.99 -0.75
CA GLY A 71 9.76 5.80 0.68
C GLY A 71 8.28 5.56 0.97
N TYR A 72 7.39 6.30 0.29
CA TYR A 72 5.95 6.11 0.42
C TYR A 72 5.52 4.71 -0.03
N MET A 73 5.99 4.22 -1.17
CA MET A 73 5.63 2.88 -1.65
C MET A 73 6.14 1.78 -0.72
N ILE A 74 7.34 1.94 -0.14
CA ILE A 74 7.86 1.01 0.87
C ILE A 74 6.99 1.00 2.14
N ALA A 75 6.47 2.16 2.57
CA ALA A 75 5.59 2.26 3.73
C ALA A 75 4.15 1.80 3.41
N TYR A 76 3.65 2.06 2.20
CA TYR A 76 2.28 1.80 1.80
C TYR A 76 2.00 0.33 1.48
N MET A 77 2.89 -0.36 0.74
CA MET A 77 2.65 -1.74 0.32
C MET A 77 2.39 -2.71 1.49
N PRO A 78 3.10 -2.63 2.62
CA PRO A 78 2.77 -3.44 3.79
C PRO A 78 1.37 -3.21 4.34
N THR A 79 0.84 -1.98 4.23
CA THR A 79 -0.48 -1.64 4.79
C THR A 79 -1.61 -2.42 4.16
N LEU A 80 -1.48 -2.82 2.89
CA LEU A 80 -2.48 -3.63 2.18
C LEU A 80 -2.68 -5.01 2.83
N ALA A 81 -1.59 -5.65 3.26
CA ALA A 81 -1.66 -6.92 3.98
C ALA A 81 -2.12 -6.72 5.43
N LEU A 82 -1.65 -5.65 6.10
CA LEU A 82 -2.04 -5.35 7.48
C LEU A 82 -3.55 -5.04 7.61
N VAL A 83 -4.12 -4.29 6.67
CA VAL A 83 -5.59 -4.05 6.62
C VAL A 83 -6.36 -5.37 6.50
N ASN A 84 -5.90 -6.29 5.66
CA ASN A 84 -6.52 -7.60 5.55
C ASN A 84 -6.38 -8.39 6.86
N SER A 85 -5.20 -8.38 7.48
CA SER A 85 -4.95 -9.06 8.77
C SER A 85 -5.87 -8.52 9.88
N VAL A 86 -5.96 -7.20 10.03
CA VAL A 86 -6.87 -6.55 10.99
C VAL A 86 -8.33 -6.93 10.68
N SER A 87 -8.74 -6.90 9.42
CA SER A 87 -10.09 -7.26 9.00
C SER A 87 -10.41 -8.71 9.33
N PHE A 88 -9.54 -9.66 8.98
CA PHE A 88 -9.75 -11.08 9.27
C PHE A 88 -9.80 -11.37 10.78
N GLY A 89 -9.02 -10.65 11.57
CA GLY A 89 -9.04 -10.79 13.03
C GLY A 89 -10.39 -10.40 13.69
N GLN A 90 -11.24 -9.65 12.98
CA GLN A 90 -12.54 -9.19 13.47
C GLN A 90 -13.73 -9.93 12.84
N MET A 91 -13.48 -10.85 11.90
CA MET A 91 -14.56 -11.60 11.22
C MET A 91 -14.79 -12.95 11.87
N SER A 92 -16.05 -13.33 11.95
CA SER A 92 -16.48 -14.68 12.36
C SER A 92 -16.40 -15.67 11.20
N ASP A 93 -16.78 -15.23 10.00
CA ASP A 93 -16.77 -16.02 8.75
C ASP A 93 -16.18 -15.18 7.60
N PRO A 94 -14.85 -15.21 7.44
CA PRO A 94 -14.16 -14.45 6.39
C PRO A 94 -14.70 -14.71 4.97
N SER A 95 -15.18 -15.93 4.70
CA SER A 95 -15.69 -16.30 3.38
C SER A 95 -16.95 -15.53 2.98
N LYS A 96 -17.76 -15.13 3.95
CA LYS A 96 -19.01 -14.39 3.74
C LYS A 96 -18.87 -12.88 3.98
N GLU A 97 -17.96 -12.48 4.86
CA GLU A 97 -17.89 -11.12 5.38
C GLU A 97 -16.83 -10.27 4.66
N PHE A 98 -15.72 -10.86 4.26
CA PHE A 98 -14.59 -10.14 3.66
C PHE A 98 -14.99 -9.37 2.40
N GLY A 99 -15.79 -9.96 1.51
CA GLY A 99 -16.27 -9.29 0.30
C GLY A 99 -17.02 -7.99 0.59
N LYS A 100 -17.85 -7.99 1.65
CA LYS A 100 -18.64 -6.82 2.06
C LYS A 100 -17.74 -5.68 2.55
N ILE A 101 -16.69 -6.00 3.31
CA ILE A 101 -15.72 -5.01 3.79
C ILE A 101 -14.91 -4.44 2.62
N ARG A 102 -14.45 -5.31 1.72
CA ARG A 102 -13.63 -4.89 0.57
C ARG A 102 -14.36 -3.94 -0.39
N VAL A 103 -15.68 -4.07 -0.54
CA VAL A 103 -16.50 -3.17 -1.36
C VAL A 103 -16.38 -1.71 -0.89
N TRP A 104 -16.27 -1.45 0.42
CA TRP A 104 -16.10 -0.09 0.94
C TRP A 104 -14.82 0.58 0.44
N GLY A 105 -13.74 -0.19 0.23
CA GLY A 105 -12.51 0.33 -0.40
C GLY A 105 -12.76 0.81 -1.82
N THR A 106 -13.51 0.04 -2.61
CA THR A 106 -13.89 0.44 -3.98
C THR A 106 -14.78 1.68 -3.98
N ILE A 107 -15.77 1.74 -3.08
CA ILE A 107 -16.63 2.92 -2.92
C ILE A 107 -15.79 4.14 -2.55
N GLY A 108 -14.85 4.02 -1.60
CA GLY A 108 -13.95 5.10 -1.21
C GLY A 108 -13.11 5.62 -2.37
N TRP A 109 -12.60 4.72 -3.22
CA TRP A 109 -11.85 5.10 -4.42
C TRP A 109 -12.70 5.87 -5.43
N ILE A 110 -13.93 5.41 -5.70
CA ILE A 110 -14.89 6.10 -6.58
C ILE A 110 -15.21 7.49 -6.02
N VAL A 111 -15.53 7.58 -4.72
CA VAL A 111 -15.84 8.87 -4.07
C VAL A 111 -14.67 9.83 -4.16
N ALA A 112 -13.44 9.38 -3.92
CA ALA A 112 -12.25 10.20 -4.04
C ALA A 112 -12.07 10.75 -5.47
N GLY A 113 -12.26 9.91 -6.49
CA GLY A 113 -12.23 10.33 -7.90
C GLY A 113 -13.29 11.38 -8.22
N LEU A 114 -14.54 11.15 -7.79
CA LEU A 114 -15.63 12.11 -8.01
C LEU A 114 -15.37 13.45 -7.30
N VAL A 115 -14.83 13.44 -6.10
CA VAL A 115 -14.48 14.67 -5.36
C VAL A 115 -13.38 15.45 -6.11
N ILE A 116 -12.33 14.77 -6.57
CA ILE A 116 -11.23 15.41 -7.31
C ILE A 116 -11.75 16.03 -8.60
N SER A 117 -12.60 15.30 -9.36
CA SER A 117 -13.06 15.73 -10.67
C SER A 117 -14.20 16.76 -10.61
N TYR A 118 -15.23 16.51 -9.80
CA TYR A 118 -16.45 17.33 -9.83
C TYR A 118 -16.52 18.41 -8.75
N VAL A 119 -15.87 18.18 -7.58
CA VAL A 119 -15.88 19.19 -6.50
C VAL A 119 -14.70 20.14 -6.64
N PHE A 120 -13.51 19.61 -6.87
CA PHE A 120 -12.29 20.41 -6.95
C PHE A 120 -11.86 20.75 -8.38
N SER A 121 -12.30 19.98 -9.38
CA SER A 121 -11.95 20.16 -10.81
C SER A 121 -10.42 20.20 -11.04
N TRP A 122 -9.62 19.49 -10.21
CA TRP A 122 -8.17 19.50 -10.32
C TRP A 122 -7.65 18.78 -11.56
N ASP A 123 -8.42 17.84 -12.12
CA ASP A 123 -8.15 17.09 -13.34
C ASP A 123 -8.72 17.75 -14.61
N SER A 124 -9.37 18.92 -14.49
CA SER A 124 -9.77 19.71 -15.65
C SER A 124 -8.56 20.20 -16.43
N GLN A 125 -8.74 20.52 -17.73
CA GLN A 125 -7.65 21.06 -18.55
C GLN A 125 -7.00 22.29 -17.91
N GLN A 126 -7.80 23.19 -17.34
CA GLN A 126 -7.32 24.37 -16.64
C GLN A 126 -6.58 23.97 -15.35
N GLY A 127 -7.18 23.08 -14.54
CA GLY A 127 -6.56 22.60 -13.30
C GLY A 127 -5.20 21.92 -13.53
N ILE A 128 -5.08 21.14 -14.60
CA ILE A 128 -3.80 20.52 -15.01
C ILE A 128 -2.79 21.59 -15.43
N ALA A 129 -3.21 22.59 -16.22
CA ALA A 129 -2.34 23.69 -16.65
C ALA A 129 -1.84 24.51 -15.45
N ASP A 130 -2.69 24.75 -14.46
CA ASP A 130 -2.37 25.47 -13.22
C ASP A 130 -1.61 24.59 -12.18
N GLY A 131 -1.34 23.33 -12.51
CA GLY A 131 -0.63 22.40 -11.63
C GLY A 131 -1.43 21.93 -10.41
N MET A 132 -2.77 22.05 -10.44
CA MET A 132 -3.64 21.71 -9.32
C MET A 132 -3.65 20.23 -8.96
N LEU A 133 -3.27 19.33 -9.90
CA LEU A 133 -3.16 17.89 -9.62
C LEU A 133 -2.22 17.56 -8.44
N ARG A 134 -1.23 18.43 -8.17
CA ARG A 134 -0.37 18.24 -6.98
C ARG A 134 -1.17 18.23 -5.67
N ASN A 135 -2.33 18.87 -5.62
CA ASN A 135 -3.17 18.91 -4.43
C ASN A 135 -3.73 17.54 -4.06
N THR A 136 -3.72 16.56 -4.99
CA THR A 136 -4.07 15.17 -4.69
C THR A 136 -3.13 14.57 -3.64
N PHE A 137 -1.84 14.93 -3.65
CA PHE A 137 -0.89 14.50 -2.61
C PHE A 137 -1.25 15.06 -1.24
N MET A 138 -1.67 16.33 -1.17
CA MET A 138 -2.14 16.94 0.08
C MET A 138 -3.40 16.26 0.58
N LEU A 139 -4.37 15.99 -0.30
CA LEU A 139 -5.60 15.27 0.06
C LEU A 139 -5.27 13.87 0.60
N CYS A 140 -4.38 13.15 -0.07
CA CYS A 140 -3.92 11.84 0.37
C CYS A 140 -3.15 11.92 1.70
N ALA A 141 -2.33 12.96 1.92
CA ALA A 141 -1.64 13.18 3.18
C ALA A 141 -2.63 13.35 4.35
N ILE A 142 -3.67 14.17 4.16
CA ILE A 142 -4.71 14.39 5.17
C ILE A 142 -5.49 13.09 5.44
N ALA A 143 -5.90 12.37 4.39
CA ALA A 143 -6.61 11.11 4.53
C ALA A 143 -5.74 10.04 5.24
N SER A 144 -4.45 9.95 4.88
CA SER A 144 -3.50 9.03 5.50
C SER A 144 -3.24 9.39 6.96
N LEU A 145 -3.14 10.68 7.30
CA LEU A 145 -3.03 11.16 8.67
C LEU A 145 -4.26 10.77 9.50
N ALA A 146 -5.45 11.02 8.97
CA ALA A 146 -6.70 10.66 9.64
C ALA A 146 -6.81 9.13 9.85
N LEU A 147 -6.48 8.34 8.82
CA LEU A 147 -6.46 6.88 8.90
C LEU A 147 -5.40 6.37 9.87
N GLY A 148 -4.22 6.98 9.89
CA GLY A 148 -3.16 6.66 10.84
C GLY A 148 -3.61 6.83 12.29
N ILE A 149 -4.22 7.97 12.61
CA ILE A 149 -4.77 8.24 13.95
C ILE A 149 -5.91 7.26 14.27
N TYR A 150 -6.83 7.06 13.34
CA TYR A 150 -7.95 6.13 13.50
C TYR A 150 -7.49 4.69 13.75
N SER A 151 -6.40 4.26 13.11
CA SER A 151 -5.88 2.89 13.24
C SER A 151 -5.53 2.54 14.69
N PHE A 152 -5.12 3.50 15.51
CA PHE A 152 -4.86 3.26 16.94
C PHE A 152 -6.13 3.03 17.78
N THR A 153 -7.30 3.30 17.23
CA THR A 153 -8.60 3.04 17.89
C THR A 153 -9.19 1.69 17.50
N LEU A 154 -8.59 0.99 16.53
CA LEU A 154 -9.04 -0.32 16.09
C LEU A 154 -8.83 -1.38 17.18
N PRO A 155 -9.64 -2.46 17.17
CA PRO A 155 -9.46 -3.57 18.10
C PRO A 155 -8.07 -4.19 17.95
N ALA A 156 -7.48 -4.59 19.07
CA ALA A 156 -6.16 -5.17 19.10
C ALA A 156 -6.10 -6.45 18.26
N THR A 157 -5.18 -6.49 17.31
CA THR A 157 -4.91 -7.64 16.45
C THR A 157 -3.47 -8.10 16.76
N PRO A 158 -3.30 -9.00 17.75
CA PRO A 158 -1.97 -9.44 18.19
C PRO A 158 -1.24 -10.21 17.09
N PRO A 159 0.11 -10.19 17.10
CA PRO A 159 0.90 -10.88 16.11
C PRO A 159 0.64 -12.40 16.12
N ALA A 160 0.48 -12.98 14.94
CA ALA A 160 0.18 -14.41 14.77
C ALA A 160 1.31 -15.33 15.28
N ALA A 161 2.56 -14.88 15.20
CA ALA A 161 3.76 -15.65 15.57
C ALA A 161 4.32 -15.28 16.95
N LYS A 162 3.51 -14.70 17.85
CA LYS A 162 3.94 -14.32 19.19
C LYS A 162 4.40 -15.54 19.99
N GLY A 163 5.69 -15.57 20.32
CA GLY A 163 6.29 -16.67 21.10
C GLY A 163 6.76 -17.88 20.28
N SER A 164 6.67 -17.86 18.95
CA SER A 164 7.30 -18.88 18.11
C SER A 164 8.83 -18.67 18.05
N GLU A 165 9.58 -19.79 17.92
CA GLU A 165 11.03 -19.73 17.67
C GLU A 165 11.36 -18.85 16.48
N ALA A 166 12.55 -18.26 16.48
CA ALA A 166 13.00 -17.38 15.41
C ALA A 166 12.89 -18.11 14.07
N ALA A 167 11.94 -17.69 13.19
CA ALA A 167 11.88 -18.22 11.85
C ALA A 167 13.24 -18.03 11.18
N SER A 168 13.71 -19.04 10.46
CA SER A 168 14.93 -18.92 9.68
C SER A 168 14.79 -17.83 8.62
N LEU A 169 15.90 -17.25 8.17
CA LEU A 169 15.88 -16.30 7.05
C LEU A 169 15.15 -16.88 5.82
N GLY A 170 15.26 -18.19 5.59
CA GLY A 170 14.54 -18.88 4.52
C GLY A 170 13.02 -18.82 4.67
N GLN A 171 12.52 -19.01 5.89
CA GLN A 171 11.08 -18.89 6.19
C GLN A 171 10.60 -17.44 6.05
N LEU A 172 11.40 -16.46 6.48
CA LEU A 172 11.10 -15.05 6.31
C LEU A 172 11.06 -14.61 4.84
N LEU A 173 11.94 -15.21 4.03
CA LEU A 173 11.98 -14.97 2.58
C LEU A 173 10.91 -15.76 1.82
N GLY A 174 10.13 -16.60 2.51
CA GLY A 174 9.15 -17.45 1.86
C GLY A 174 9.77 -18.54 0.99
N LEU A 175 11.05 -18.88 1.19
CA LEU A 175 11.75 -19.90 0.37
C LEU A 175 11.09 -21.27 0.50
N ASP A 176 10.47 -21.55 1.65
CA ASP A 176 9.68 -22.78 1.85
C ASP A 176 8.48 -22.85 0.91
N ALA A 177 7.91 -21.68 0.54
CA ALA A 177 6.83 -21.61 -0.44
C ALA A 177 7.28 -22.03 -1.85
N LEU A 178 8.58 -21.90 -2.19
CA LEU A 178 9.13 -22.40 -3.46
C LEU A 178 8.99 -23.92 -3.58
N ALA A 179 8.97 -24.64 -2.47
CA ALA A 179 8.74 -26.09 -2.48
C ALA A 179 7.33 -26.43 -3.01
N MET A 180 6.34 -25.54 -2.82
CA MET A 180 4.97 -25.70 -3.31
C MET A 180 4.89 -25.64 -4.85
N LEU A 181 5.87 -24.98 -5.51
CA LEU A 181 5.95 -24.95 -6.97
C LEU A 181 6.20 -26.32 -7.59
N LYS A 182 6.61 -27.33 -6.80
CA LYS A 182 6.72 -28.72 -7.24
C LYS A 182 5.34 -29.36 -7.45
N ASP A 183 4.29 -28.87 -6.78
CA ASP A 183 2.91 -29.29 -7.05
C ASP A 183 2.43 -28.67 -8.36
N ARG A 184 1.95 -29.51 -9.28
CA ARG A 184 1.51 -29.08 -10.60
C ARG A 184 0.33 -28.10 -10.54
N ASN A 185 -0.62 -28.32 -9.65
CA ASN A 185 -1.81 -27.46 -9.55
C ASN A 185 -1.44 -26.10 -8.99
N PHE A 186 -0.58 -26.08 -7.97
CA PHE A 186 -0.05 -24.84 -7.41
C PHE A 186 0.80 -24.09 -8.43
N PHE A 187 1.65 -24.77 -9.20
CA PHE A 187 2.44 -24.14 -10.26
C PHE A 187 1.56 -23.49 -11.33
N VAL A 188 0.53 -24.21 -11.81
CA VAL A 188 -0.41 -23.65 -12.81
C VAL A 188 -1.14 -22.44 -12.25
N PHE A 189 -1.62 -22.51 -11.00
CA PHE A 189 -2.25 -21.37 -10.33
C PHE A 189 -1.29 -20.18 -10.23
N PHE A 190 -0.07 -20.41 -9.78
CA PHE A 190 0.95 -19.36 -9.64
C PHE A 190 1.31 -18.73 -11.00
N ALA A 191 1.60 -19.55 -12.01
CA ALA A 191 1.93 -19.07 -13.35
C ALA A 191 0.77 -18.27 -13.97
N SER A 192 -0.47 -18.76 -13.82
CA SER A 192 -1.67 -18.03 -14.28
C SER A 192 -1.82 -16.69 -13.58
N SER A 193 -1.58 -16.63 -12.27
CA SER A 193 -1.65 -15.39 -11.49
C SER A 193 -0.60 -14.38 -11.97
N VAL A 194 0.63 -14.81 -12.21
CA VAL A 194 1.69 -13.95 -12.76
C VAL A 194 1.32 -13.41 -14.13
N LEU A 195 0.82 -14.30 -15.03
CA LEU A 195 0.43 -13.90 -16.39
C LEU A 195 -0.75 -12.91 -16.40
N ILE A 196 -1.72 -13.03 -15.47
CA ILE A 196 -2.83 -12.09 -15.35
C ILE A 196 -2.36 -10.74 -14.84
N CYS A 197 -1.34 -10.68 -13.98
CA CYS A 197 -0.82 -9.41 -13.47
C CYS A 197 -0.13 -8.56 -14.57
N ILE A 198 0.43 -9.17 -15.62
CA ILE A 198 1.12 -8.43 -16.69
C ILE A 198 0.20 -7.41 -17.41
N PRO A 199 -1.02 -7.76 -17.89
CA PRO A 199 -1.89 -6.81 -18.56
C PRO A 199 -2.64 -5.88 -17.58
N LEU A 200 -2.57 -6.11 -16.26
CA LEU A 200 -3.20 -5.28 -15.25
C LEU A 200 -2.26 -4.22 -14.64
N ALA A 201 -0.98 -4.28 -14.95
CA ALA A 201 0.03 -3.31 -14.54
C ALA A 201 0.17 -2.20 -15.57
#